data_d98184b05c258a0043d4a31540b22304
#
_entry.id   d98184b05c258a0043d4a31540b22304
#
_cell.length_a   1.000
_cell.length_b   1.000
_cell.length_c   1.000
_cell.angle_alpha   90.00
_cell.angle_beta   90.00
_cell.angle_gamma   90.00
#
_symmetry.space_group_name_H-M   'P 1'
#
loop_
_entity.id
_entity.type
_entity.pdbx_description
1 polymer ?
#
loop_
_entity_poly.entity_id
_entity_poly.type
_entity_poly.pdbx_seq_one_letter_code
_entity_poly.pdbx_strand_id
1 'polypeptide(L)'
;MPILGLAPELYPTKPAHFDIEKVIRPNILALHPYRCARDDYSEGILLDANENALGHSIPSASSSALEPELQPTLSLDLHRYPSPTHDPIKQRLAELRGVSGPESIFLGVGSDEVLDLLIRVCVAPGTEKILITPPTYGMYSVCAQVNDVGVVKVPLELSGDAGEGGERGRFSLRVDEVKKAISEDPSIKLIFLCSPGNPTGTLIPLSSIREILEYEDFKGIVIVDEAYIDFADEEASAVSLLKDYANLCVTQTLSKSFGLAAIRLGIAFAHPSLIQILMNTKAPYNISTPTAALAQSALSPDAVALMKQKVSTLVASRASLLRGLEALAPLGLGPAIGGNTANFVMVPVLAKDGSGAPDNVRAGKIYKTLAESEGVVVRFRGNEAGCAGCLRITIGSEDENKVVLQKFSELLKAL
;
A
#
# COMPACT_ATOMS: atom_id res chain seq x y z
N MET A 1 19.89 11.63 19.86
CA MET A 1 19.94 10.57 20.92
C MET A 1 19.98 9.24 20.21
N PRO A 2 20.78 8.27 20.66
CA PRO A 2 20.84 6.97 19.99
C PRO A 2 19.49 6.27 20.03
N ILE A 3 19.18 5.57 18.96
CA ILE A 3 17.93 4.78 18.84
C ILE A 3 18.04 3.60 19.79
N LEU A 4 17.12 3.55 20.75
CA LEU A 4 17.12 2.50 21.77
C LEU A 4 16.72 1.15 21.17
N GLY A 5 17.51 0.12 21.44
CA GLY A 5 17.35 -1.23 20.89
C GLY A 5 18.06 -1.47 19.55
N LEU A 6 18.66 -0.45 18.93
CA LEU A 6 19.43 -0.59 17.70
C LEU A 6 20.90 -0.90 17.99
N ALA A 7 21.43 -1.94 17.35
CA ALA A 7 22.84 -2.27 17.44
C ALA A 7 23.70 -1.21 16.68
N PRO A 8 24.88 -0.82 17.21
CA PRO A 8 25.67 0.26 16.64
C PRO A 8 26.05 0.08 15.17
N GLU A 9 26.29 -1.15 14.73
CA GLU A 9 26.64 -1.50 13.36
C GLU A 9 25.47 -1.33 12.36
N LEU A 10 24.24 -1.18 12.86
CA LEU A 10 23.04 -0.98 12.05
C LEU A 10 22.67 0.50 11.87
N TYR A 11 23.54 1.43 12.27
CA TYR A 11 23.30 2.84 11.97
C TYR A 11 23.52 3.14 10.49
N PRO A 12 22.65 3.97 9.87
CA PRO A 12 22.77 4.29 8.45
C PRO A 12 24.01 5.12 8.15
N THR A 13 24.66 4.80 7.04
CA THR A 13 25.83 5.54 6.53
C THR A 13 25.56 6.19 5.18
N LYS A 14 24.45 5.84 4.52
CA LYS A 14 24.08 6.35 3.20
C LYS A 14 22.57 6.67 3.12
N PRO A 15 22.21 7.74 2.43
CA PRO A 15 23.08 8.77 1.85
C PRO A 15 23.71 9.65 2.95
N ALA A 16 24.84 10.29 2.67
CA ALA A 16 25.60 11.07 3.67
C ALA A 16 24.83 12.30 4.22
N HIS A 17 23.87 12.82 3.48
CA HIS A 17 23.04 13.96 3.89
C HIS A 17 21.87 13.57 4.81
N PHE A 18 21.61 12.27 5.00
CA PHE A 18 20.51 11.75 5.80
C PHE A 18 20.96 11.42 7.23
N ASP A 19 20.19 11.91 8.19
CA ASP A 19 20.37 11.63 9.61
C ASP A 19 19.02 11.29 10.23
N ILE A 20 18.79 10.01 10.47
CA ILE A 20 17.49 9.51 10.96
C ILE A 20 17.11 10.13 12.31
N GLU A 21 18.07 10.42 13.18
CA GLU A 21 17.78 11.02 14.50
C GLU A 21 17.23 12.45 14.39
N LYS A 22 17.48 13.15 13.27
CA LYS A 22 16.90 14.47 12.97
C LYS A 22 15.54 14.41 12.28
N VAL A 23 15.19 13.25 11.72
CA VAL A 23 13.87 13.03 11.11
C VAL A 23 12.86 12.61 12.16
N ILE A 24 13.25 11.71 13.04
CA ILE A 24 12.36 11.17 14.08
C ILE A 24 12.08 12.22 15.17
N ARG A 25 10.83 12.33 15.56
CA ARG A 25 10.40 13.23 16.64
C ARG A 25 11.16 12.92 17.94
N PRO A 26 11.66 13.94 18.66
CA PRO A 26 12.51 13.72 19.84
C PRO A 26 11.85 12.87 20.96
N ASN A 27 10.54 13.01 21.16
CA ASN A 27 9.80 12.21 22.13
C ASN A 27 9.69 10.74 21.71
N ILE A 28 9.73 10.45 20.41
CA ILE A 28 9.71 9.08 19.87
C ILE A 28 11.10 8.43 20.01
N LEU A 29 12.17 9.17 19.75
CA LEU A 29 13.54 8.69 19.98
C LEU A 29 13.79 8.25 21.45
N ALA A 30 13.07 8.84 22.38
CA ALA A 30 13.18 8.50 23.81
C ALA A 30 12.43 7.21 24.19
N LEU A 31 11.66 6.60 23.29
CA LEU A 31 10.90 5.39 23.58
C LEU A 31 11.80 4.15 23.63
N HIS A 32 11.61 3.37 24.68
CA HIS A 32 12.23 2.05 24.78
C HIS A 32 11.39 1.02 24.01
N PRO A 33 12.03 -0.02 23.44
CA PRO A 33 11.31 -1.18 22.94
C PRO A 33 10.38 -1.73 24.03
N TYR A 34 9.13 -2.04 23.64
CA TYR A 34 8.29 -2.82 24.54
C TYR A 34 8.92 -4.19 24.74
N ARG A 35 9.10 -4.61 25.98
CA ARG A 35 9.60 -5.93 26.35
C ARG A 35 8.58 -6.66 27.21
N CYS A 36 8.41 -7.93 26.92
CA CYS A 36 7.65 -8.85 27.77
C CYS A 36 8.57 -9.95 28.32
N ALA A 37 8.11 -10.66 29.34
CA ALA A 37 8.89 -11.75 29.91
C ALA A 37 9.20 -12.86 28.89
N ARG A 38 8.37 -13.02 27.86
CA ARG A 38 8.55 -14.02 26.78
C ARG A 38 9.67 -13.69 25.80
N ASP A 39 10.19 -12.48 25.82
CA ASP A 39 11.40 -12.15 25.06
C ASP A 39 12.63 -12.86 25.63
N ASP A 40 12.60 -13.15 26.94
CA ASP A 40 13.67 -13.81 27.68
C ASP A 40 13.32 -15.29 28.05
N TYR A 41 12.03 -15.59 28.21
CA TYR A 41 11.53 -16.89 28.70
C TYR A 41 10.32 -17.34 27.88
N SER A 42 10.54 -18.28 26.99
CA SER A 42 9.49 -18.80 26.07
C SER A 42 8.98 -20.21 26.41
N GLU A 43 9.60 -20.87 27.40
CA GLU A 43 9.29 -22.24 27.78
C GLU A 43 8.79 -22.35 29.23
N GLY A 44 8.08 -23.45 29.53
CA GLY A 44 7.56 -23.74 30.86
C GLY A 44 6.15 -23.23 31.11
N ILE A 45 5.82 -22.96 32.37
CA ILE A 45 4.50 -22.47 32.77
C ILE A 45 4.52 -20.93 32.69
N LEU A 46 3.89 -20.38 31.63
CA LEU A 46 3.87 -18.94 31.35
C LEU A 46 2.68 -18.28 32.05
N LEU A 47 2.96 -17.46 33.10
CA LEU A 47 1.96 -16.75 33.89
C LEU A 47 2.28 -15.24 33.99
N ASP A 48 2.85 -14.70 32.93
CA ASP A 48 3.43 -13.35 32.87
C ASP A 48 2.49 -12.28 32.35
N ALA A 49 1.47 -12.67 31.54
CA ALA A 49 0.68 -11.74 30.75
C ALA A 49 -0.81 -11.66 31.14
N ASN A 50 -1.17 -12.14 32.33
CA ASN A 50 -2.54 -12.12 32.86
C ASN A 50 -3.58 -12.80 31.94
N GLU A 51 -3.14 -13.77 31.16
CA GLU A 51 -3.99 -14.53 30.24
C GLU A 51 -4.88 -15.53 30.99
N ASN A 52 -5.97 -15.95 30.34
CA ASN A 52 -6.85 -16.95 30.93
C ASN A 52 -6.25 -18.37 30.78
N ALA A 53 -5.69 -18.91 31.85
CA ALA A 53 -5.06 -20.24 31.84
C ALA A 53 -6.04 -21.39 31.54
N LEU A 54 -7.36 -21.15 31.59
CA LEU A 54 -8.40 -22.15 31.28
C LEU A 54 -8.77 -22.17 29.80
N GLY A 55 -8.14 -21.33 28.97
CA GLY A 55 -8.41 -21.22 27.54
C GLY A 55 -9.47 -20.17 27.18
N HIS A 56 -9.91 -20.18 25.92
CA HIS A 56 -10.93 -19.26 25.42
C HIS A 56 -12.35 -19.68 25.84
N SER A 57 -13.28 -18.73 25.90
CA SER A 57 -14.67 -18.95 26.31
C SER A 57 -15.61 -19.38 25.20
N ILE A 58 -15.12 -19.62 23.97
CA ILE A 58 -15.90 -20.15 22.86
C ILE A 58 -16.15 -21.64 23.14
N PRO A 59 -17.42 -22.13 23.16
CA PRO A 59 -17.71 -23.53 23.45
C PRO A 59 -17.00 -24.48 22.47
N SER A 60 -16.51 -25.59 22.95
CA SER A 60 -15.92 -26.66 22.11
C SER A 60 -16.97 -27.32 21.20
N ALA A 61 -16.54 -27.91 20.11
CA ALA A 61 -17.37 -28.52 19.06
C ALA A 61 -18.42 -29.59 19.50
N SER A 62 -18.47 -29.96 20.78
CA SER A 62 -19.52 -30.83 21.34
C SER A 62 -20.86 -30.10 21.51
N SER A 63 -20.92 -28.77 21.44
CA SER A 63 -22.18 -28.02 21.35
C SER A 63 -22.56 -27.87 19.87
N SER A 64 -23.72 -28.33 19.48
CA SER A 64 -24.30 -28.35 18.12
C SER A 64 -24.42 -26.97 17.40
N ALA A 65 -23.74 -25.95 17.89
CA ALA A 65 -23.86 -24.55 17.44
C ALA A 65 -22.59 -24.01 16.76
N LEU A 66 -21.50 -24.77 16.70
CA LEU A 66 -20.25 -24.27 16.07
C LEU A 66 -20.11 -24.77 14.64
N GLU A 67 -19.93 -23.85 13.72
CA GLU A 67 -19.64 -24.17 12.33
C GLU A 67 -18.29 -24.91 12.22
N PRO A 68 -18.22 -26.06 11.52
CA PRO A 68 -16.99 -26.86 11.37
C PRO A 68 -15.80 -26.02 10.80
N GLU A 69 -16.12 -24.99 10.05
CA GLU A 69 -15.13 -24.07 9.43
C GLU A 69 -14.30 -23.27 10.44
N LEU A 70 -14.79 -23.08 11.66
CA LEU A 70 -14.07 -22.38 12.73
C LEU A 70 -13.05 -23.25 13.48
N GLN A 71 -13.11 -24.56 13.35
CA GLN A 71 -12.26 -25.49 14.11
C GLN A 71 -10.76 -25.25 13.93
N PRO A 72 -10.23 -25.02 12.71
CA PRO A 72 -8.81 -24.74 12.53
C PRO A 72 -8.36 -23.44 13.24
N THR A 73 -9.24 -22.43 13.28
CA THR A 73 -8.95 -21.17 13.97
C THR A 73 -9.00 -21.33 15.48
N LEU A 74 -9.96 -22.12 16.00
CA LEU A 74 -10.11 -22.39 17.43
C LEU A 74 -9.00 -23.27 17.99
N SER A 75 -8.29 -24.03 17.15
CA SER A 75 -7.11 -24.81 17.55
C SER A 75 -5.85 -23.98 17.76
N LEU A 76 -5.87 -22.71 17.35
CA LEU A 76 -4.82 -21.75 17.70
C LEU A 76 -4.94 -21.38 19.17
N ASP A 77 -3.81 -21.10 19.83
CA ASP A 77 -3.77 -20.70 21.25
C ASP A 77 -4.34 -19.27 21.45
N LEU A 78 -5.67 -19.12 21.14
CA LEU A 78 -6.33 -17.81 21.14
C LEU A 78 -6.40 -17.14 22.51
N HIS A 79 -6.19 -17.87 23.59
CA HIS A 79 -6.12 -17.35 24.95
C HIS A 79 -4.73 -16.78 25.31
N ARG A 80 -3.77 -16.85 24.36
CA ARG A 80 -2.42 -16.31 24.49
C ARG A 80 -2.22 -15.10 23.60
N TYR A 81 -1.47 -14.11 24.08
CA TYR A 81 -1.00 -13.04 23.21
C TYR A 81 -0.13 -13.59 22.07
N PRO A 82 -0.22 -13.03 20.86
CA PRO A 82 0.62 -13.44 19.73
C PRO A 82 2.09 -13.10 19.94
N SER A 83 2.95 -13.60 19.06
CA SER A 83 4.36 -13.17 19.01
C SER A 83 4.44 -11.65 18.83
N PRO A 84 5.29 -10.93 19.56
CA PRO A 84 5.48 -9.49 19.38
C PRO A 84 6.27 -9.15 18.10
N THR A 85 7.06 -10.08 17.56
CA THR A 85 8.01 -9.85 16.46
C THR A 85 7.60 -10.52 15.15
N HIS A 86 6.96 -11.70 15.19
CA HIS A 86 6.58 -12.51 14.04
C HIS A 86 7.75 -12.84 13.08
N ASP A 87 8.92 -13.17 13.61
CA ASP A 87 10.15 -13.40 12.85
C ASP A 87 10.01 -14.46 11.73
N PRO A 88 9.27 -15.57 11.90
CA PRO A 88 9.06 -16.51 10.80
C PRO A 88 8.36 -15.92 9.56
N ILE A 89 7.44 -14.95 9.77
CA ILE A 89 6.79 -14.23 8.66
C ILE A 89 7.77 -13.27 8.01
N LYS A 90 8.51 -12.52 8.82
CA LYS A 90 9.52 -11.56 8.34
C LYS A 90 10.63 -12.28 7.56
N GLN A 91 11.08 -13.44 8.02
CA GLN A 91 12.08 -14.23 7.32
C GLN A 91 11.61 -14.61 5.91
N ARG A 92 10.39 -15.12 5.77
CA ARG A 92 9.81 -15.46 4.46
C ARG A 92 9.62 -14.25 3.55
N LEU A 93 9.26 -13.10 4.12
CA LEU A 93 9.17 -11.84 3.38
C LEU A 93 10.56 -11.34 2.93
N ALA A 94 11.58 -11.50 3.78
CA ALA A 94 12.96 -11.16 3.43
C ALA A 94 13.44 -12.01 2.24
N GLU A 95 13.20 -13.31 2.27
CA GLU A 95 13.51 -14.24 1.18
C GLU A 95 12.75 -13.88 -0.10
N LEU A 96 11.43 -13.61 0.00
CA LEU A 96 10.59 -13.26 -1.14
C LEU A 96 11.02 -11.96 -1.83
N ARG A 97 11.49 -10.97 -1.07
CA ARG A 97 11.82 -9.63 -1.58
C ARG A 97 13.32 -9.35 -1.69
N GLY A 98 14.17 -10.27 -1.26
CA GLY A 98 15.63 -10.14 -1.36
C GLY A 98 16.21 -9.05 -0.44
N VAL A 99 15.60 -8.82 0.74
CA VAL A 99 16.16 -7.91 1.77
C VAL A 99 17.04 -8.66 2.76
N SER A 100 17.87 -7.93 3.53
CA SER A 100 18.91 -8.49 4.40
C SER A 100 18.40 -9.45 5.46
N GLY A 101 17.21 -9.18 6.03
CA GLY A 101 16.64 -10.05 7.06
C GLY A 101 15.43 -9.43 7.77
N PRO A 102 14.94 -10.10 8.83
CA PRO A 102 13.78 -9.66 9.62
C PRO A 102 13.91 -8.25 10.22
N GLU A 103 15.14 -7.81 10.50
CA GLU A 103 15.47 -6.48 11.01
C GLU A 103 15.13 -5.33 10.05
N SER A 104 14.97 -5.65 8.76
CA SER A 104 14.57 -4.70 7.72
C SER A 104 13.05 -4.68 7.47
N ILE A 105 12.25 -5.38 8.29
CA ILE A 105 10.83 -5.58 8.06
C ILE A 105 9.99 -5.23 9.29
N PHE A 106 8.96 -4.42 9.06
CA PHE A 106 7.92 -4.13 10.05
C PHE A 106 6.56 -4.65 9.55
N LEU A 107 5.72 -5.13 10.48
CA LEU A 107 4.37 -5.63 10.20
C LEU A 107 3.33 -4.77 10.91
N GLY A 108 2.32 -4.31 10.17
CA GLY A 108 1.20 -3.49 10.65
C GLY A 108 -0.17 -4.07 10.29
N VAL A 109 -1.21 -3.57 10.94
CA VAL A 109 -2.62 -3.93 10.67
C VAL A 109 -3.08 -3.28 9.35
N GLY A 110 -2.69 -3.90 8.23
CA GLY A 110 -2.79 -3.34 6.89
C GLY A 110 -1.73 -2.25 6.65
N SER A 111 -1.57 -1.84 5.38
CA SER A 111 -0.68 -0.73 5.03
C SER A 111 -1.11 0.59 5.67
N ASP A 112 -2.40 0.76 5.97
CA ASP A 112 -2.91 2.00 6.57
C ASP A 112 -2.31 2.26 7.97
N GLU A 113 -2.13 1.23 8.82
CA GLU A 113 -1.42 1.39 10.10
C GLU A 113 0.04 1.75 9.89
N VAL A 114 0.69 1.14 8.90
CA VAL A 114 2.11 1.43 8.58
C VAL A 114 2.27 2.90 8.17
N LEU A 115 1.42 3.38 7.27
CA LEU A 115 1.45 4.77 6.78
C LEU A 115 1.18 5.78 7.91
N ASP A 116 0.17 5.50 8.73
CA ASP A 116 -0.18 6.34 9.88
C ASP A 116 0.95 6.38 10.93
N LEU A 117 1.54 5.23 11.23
CA LEU A 117 2.66 5.14 12.18
C LEU A 117 3.90 5.88 11.68
N LEU A 118 4.23 5.80 10.38
CA LEU A 118 5.31 6.58 9.77
C LEU A 118 5.11 8.09 9.95
N ILE A 119 3.89 8.59 9.76
CA ILE A 119 3.56 10.00 10.02
C ILE A 119 3.76 10.33 11.50
N ARG A 120 3.24 9.51 12.41
CA ARG A 120 3.34 9.73 13.86
C ARG A 120 4.77 9.79 14.36
N VAL A 121 5.66 8.97 13.83
CA VAL A 121 7.05 8.91 14.32
C VAL A 121 7.94 9.98 13.73
N CYS A 122 7.67 10.41 12.48
CA CYS A 122 8.55 11.32 11.74
C CYS A 122 8.09 12.78 11.74
N VAL A 123 6.78 13.04 11.84
CA VAL A 123 6.25 14.38 11.53
C VAL A 123 5.63 15.02 12.77
N ALA A 124 6.17 16.17 13.19
CA ALA A 124 5.65 16.90 14.35
C ALA A 124 4.31 17.58 14.02
N PRO A 125 3.23 17.30 14.79
CA PRO A 125 1.93 17.92 14.58
C PRO A 125 1.98 19.46 14.60
N GLY A 126 1.15 20.09 13.77
CA GLY A 126 0.99 21.54 13.71
C GLY A 126 2.16 22.31 13.10
N THR A 127 3.33 21.69 12.89
CA THR A 127 4.54 22.39 12.44
C THR A 127 5.21 21.78 11.22
N GLU A 128 5.23 20.46 11.10
CA GLU A 128 5.87 19.75 9.99
C GLU A 128 4.85 19.19 9.02
N LYS A 129 5.30 18.74 7.87
CA LYS A 129 4.44 18.40 6.73
C LYS A 129 4.86 17.10 6.06
N ILE A 130 3.89 16.52 5.36
CA ILE A 130 4.14 15.52 4.33
C ILE A 130 3.97 16.12 2.94
N LEU A 131 4.63 15.53 1.94
CA LEU A 131 4.38 15.82 0.53
C LEU A 131 3.70 14.61 -0.13
N ILE A 132 2.67 14.88 -0.93
CA ILE A 132 1.96 13.88 -1.73
C ILE A 132 1.86 14.33 -3.19
N THR A 133 1.66 13.36 -4.10
CA THR A 133 1.63 13.59 -5.56
C THR A 133 0.27 13.20 -6.17
N PRO A 134 -0.77 14.08 -6.05
CA PRO A 134 -2.10 13.80 -6.59
C PRO A 134 -2.11 13.72 -8.14
N PRO A 135 -3.00 12.88 -8.72
CA PRO A 135 -3.96 11.99 -8.07
C PRO A 135 -3.26 10.78 -7.44
N THR A 136 -3.54 10.50 -6.16
CA THR A 136 -2.86 9.48 -5.39
C THR A 136 -3.80 8.86 -4.35
N TYR A 137 -3.29 7.92 -3.53
CA TYR A 137 -4.09 7.27 -2.49
C TYR A 137 -4.53 8.25 -1.41
N GLY A 138 -5.86 8.37 -1.23
CA GLY A 138 -6.45 9.39 -0.36
C GLY A 138 -6.11 9.26 1.13
N MET A 139 -5.71 8.05 1.58
CA MET A 139 -5.39 7.83 3.00
C MET A 139 -4.17 8.61 3.48
N TYR A 140 -3.24 8.98 2.61
CA TYR A 140 -2.12 9.84 3.03
C TYR A 140 -2.61 11.16 3.63
N SER A 141 -3.57 11.81 2.94
CA SER A 141 -4.18 13.04 3.45
C SER A 141 -5.03 12.82 4.69
N VAL A 142 -5.74 11.68 4.76
CA VAL A 142 -6.58 11.34 5.94
C VAL A 142 -5.68 11.10 7.16
N CYS A 143 -4.62 10.29 7.03
CA CYS A 143 -3.68 10.06 8.12
C CYS A 143 -2.98 11.35 8.56
N ALA A 144 -2.60 12.21 7.61
CA ALA A 144 -2.03 13.52 7.94
C ALA A 144 -3.02 14.38 8.74
N GLN A 145 -4.28 14.45 8.31
CA GLN A 145 -5.32 15.21 9.00
C GLN A 145 -5.58 14.68 10.40
N VAL A 146 -5.66 13.35 10.59
CA VAL A 146 -5.84 12.72 11.91
C VAL A 146 -4.70 13.06 12.86
N ASN A 147 -3.48 13.20 12.33
CA ASN A 147 -2.27 13.51 13.11
C ASN A 147 -1.96 15.01 13.20
N ASP A 148 -2.84 15.89 12.75
CA ASP A 148 -2.63 17.36 12.70
C ASP A 148 -1.34 17.75 11.95
N VAL A 149 -1.11 17.12 10.80
CA VAL A 149 0.08 17.30 9.96
C VAL A 149 -0.30 18.00 8.66
N GLY A 150 0.47 19.01 8.27
CA GLY A 150 0.30 19.74 7.02
C GLY A 150 0.58 18.87 5.79
N VAL A 151 -0.09 19.18 4.66
CA VAL A 151 0.05 18.44 3.40
C VAL A 151 0.46 19.38 2.27
N VAL A 152 1.66 19.19 1.73
CA VAL A 152 2.12 19.83 0.49
C VAL A 152 1.71 18.92 -0.69
N LYS A 153 1.13 19.53 -1.73
CA LYS A 153 0.65 18.81 -2.91
C LYS A 153 1.45 19.22 -4.13
N VAL A 154 2.18 18.29 -4.72
CA VAL A 154 2.83 18.43 -6.02
C VAL A 154 2.13 17.48 -6.99
N PRO A 155 1.19 17.95 -7.82
CA PRO A 155 0.46 17.08 -8.73
C PRO A 155 1.40 16.33 -9.68
N LEU A 156 1.05 15.08 -10.00
CA LEU A 156 1.66 14.34 -11.10
C LEU A 156 1.46 15.11 -12.41
N GLU A 157 2.17 14.74 -13.48
CA GLU A 157 1.92 15.31 -14.79
C GLU A 157 0.49 14.96 -15.26
N LEU A 158 -0.34 15.98 -15.42
CA LEU A 158 -1.75 15.80 -15.75
C LEU A 158 -2.03 15.89 -17.26
N SER A 159 -1.05 16.35 -18.04
CA SER A 159 -1.06 16.37 -19.50
C SER A 159 -0.27 15.19 -20.07
N GLY A 160 -0.33 14.97 -21.37
CA GLY A 160 0.38 13.91 -22.04
C GLY A 160 -0.56 12.83 -22.59
N ASP A 161 0.00 11.88 -23.33
CA ASP A 161 -0.76 10.86 -24.03
C ASP A 161 -1.38 9.84 -23.08
N ALA A 162 -2.61 9.46 -23.34
CA ALA A 162 -3.33 8.47 -22.57
C ALA A 162 -2.61 7.11 -22.65
N GLY A 163 -2.28 6.55 -21.48
CA GLY A 163 -1.74 5.19 -21.37
C GLY A 163 -0.23 5.05 -21.42
N GLU A 164 0.53 6.09 -21.72
CA GLU A 164 1.98 6.05 -21.67
C GLU A 164 2.51 6.51 -20.31
N GLY A 165 2.88 5.58 -19.46
CA GLY A 165 3.46 5.82 -18.13
C GLY A 165 4.98 6.06 -18.17
N GLY A 166 5.49 6.86 -19.10
CA GLY A 166 6.91 7.24 -19.15
C GLY A 166 7.20 8.56 -18.44
N GLU A 167 8.47 8.98 -18.38
CA GLU A 167 8.92 10.23 -17.73
C GLU A 167 8.22 11.50 -18.23
N ARG A 168 7.62 11.47 -19.41
CA ARG A 168 6.87 12.56 -20.03
C ARG A 168 5.40 12.23 -20.27
N GLY A 169 4.95 11.07 -19.85
CA GLY A 169 3.58 10.61 -20.00
C GLY A 169 2.65 11.14 -18.91
N ARG A 170 1.36 10.94 -19.13
CA ARG A 170 0.34 11.30 -18.13
C ARG A 170 0.53 10.52 -16.83
N PHE A 171 0.45 11.23 -15.72
CA PHE A 171 0.68 10.76 -14.35
C PHE A 171 2.13 10.35 -14.05
N SER A 172 3.10 10.82 -14.83
CA SER A 172 4.50 10.74 -14.43
C SER A 172 4.81 11.66 -13.24
N LEU A 173 5.84 11.30 -12.48
CA LEU A 173 6.30 12.10 -11.35
C LEU A 173 7.04 13.35 -11.86
N ARG A 174 6.68 14.51 -11.35
CA ARG A 174 7.33 15.79 -11.66
C ARG A 174 8.48 16.05 -10.68
N VAL A 175 9.61 15.36 -10.92
CA VAL A 175 10.76 15.34 -10.00
C VAL A 175 11.27 16.76 -9.69
N ASP A 176 11.39 17.63 -10.69
CA ASP A 176 11.87 19.01 -10.48
C ASP A 176 10.94 19.83 -9.60
N GLU A 177 9.61 19.64 -9.74
CA GLU A 177 8.64 20.32 -8.88
C GLU A 177 8.65 19.77 -7.45
N VAL A 178 8.92 18.47 -7.28
CA VAL A 178 9.12 17.89 -5.95
C VAL A 178 10.37 18.47 -5.30
N LYS A 179 11.51 18.52 -6.01
CA LYS A 179 12.75 19.13 -5.52
C LYS A 179 12.56 20.61 -5.16
N LYS A 180 11.84 21.36 -6.01
CA LYS A 180 11.49 22.75 -5.75
C LYS A 180 10.67 22.90 -4.47
N ALA A 181 9.62 22.09 -4.29
CA ALA A 181 8.80 22.14 -3.08
C ALA A 181 9.60 21.82 -1.81
N ILE A 182 10.56 20.90 -1.88
CA ILE A 182 11.47 20.59 -0.78
C ILE A 182 12.35 21.79 -0.42
N SER A 183 12.94 22.46 -1.43
CA SER A 183 13.81 23.61 -1.21
C SER A 183 13.04 24.82 -0.65
N GLU A 184 11.77 24.99 -1.06
CA GLU A 184 10.91 26.08 -0.59
C GLU A 184 10.33 25.82 0.81
N ASP A 185 10.20 24.54 1.21
CA ASP A 185 9.60 24.17 2.49
C ASP A 185 10.39 23.05 3.21
N PRO A 186 11.40 23.40 4.02
CA PRO A 186 12.21 22.43 4.77
C PRO A 186 11.43 21.72 5.89
N SER A 187 10.19 22.09 6.15
CA SER A 187 9.32 21.38 7.11
C SER A 187 8.76 20.05 6.58
N ILE A 188 8.96 19.74 5.28
CA ILE A 188 8.56 18.46 4.68
C ILE A 188 9.47 17.35 5.21
N LYS A 189 8.88 16.39 5.94
CA LYS A 189 9.58 15.25 6.55
C LYS A 189 9.38 13.94 5.81
N LEU A 190 8.20 13.76 5.20
CA LEU A 190 7.88 12.55 4.45
C LEU A 190 7.38 12.91 3.06
N ILE A 191 7.78 12.11 2.07
CA ILE A 191 7.26 12.17 0.70
C ILE A 191 6.60 10.83 0.40
N PHE A 192 5.29 10.84 0.04
CA PHE A 192 4.56 9.64 -0.33
C PHE A 192 4.45 9.53 -1.85
N LEU A 193 4.99 8.44 -2.38
CA LEU A 193 4.95 8.05 -3.79
C LEU A 193 4.21 6.73 -3.93
N CYS A 194 3.07 6.72 -4.64
CA CYS A 194 2.30 5.50 -4.89
C CYS A 194 2.72 4.87 -6.22
N SER A 195 3.30 3.67 -6.21
CA SER A 195 3.86 3.02 -7.42
C SER A 195 3.71 1.49 -7.38
N PRO A 196 2.82 0.91 -8.20
CA PRO A 196 1.86 1.53 -9.11
C PRO A 196 0.83 2.39 -8.40
N GLY A 197 0.53 3.56 -8.99
CA GLY A 197 -0.35 4.58 -8.40
C GLY A 197 -1.82 4.14 -8.28
N ASN A 198 -2.48 4.57 -7.25
CA ASN A 198 -3.93 4.50 -7.10
C ASN A 198 -4.49 5.93 -7.08
N PRO A 199 -5.26 6.36 -8.11
CA PRO A 199 -5.99 5.52 -9.05
C PRO A 199 -5.34 5.32 -10.43
N THR A 200 -4.13 5.78 -10.68
CA THR A 200 -3.56 5.91 -12.03
C THR A 200 -3.05 4.60 -12.65
N GLY A 201 -2.72 3.60 -11.83
CA GLY A 201 -2.05 2.38 -12.30
C GLY A 201 -0.68 2.64 -12.94
N THR A 202 -0.06 3.79 -12.68
CA THR A 202 1.21 4.20 -13.28
C THR A 202 2.37 3.87 -12.36
N LEU A 203 3.41 3.25 -12.90
CA LEU A 203 4.70 3.05 -12.22
C LEU A 203 5.50 4.35 -12.22
N ILE A 204 6.14 4.62 -11.11
CA ILE A 204 7.18 5.65 -11.01
C ILE A 204 8.52 4.97 -11.30
N PRO A 205 9.31 5.45 -12.28
CA PRO A 205 10.63 4.88 -12.58
C PRO A 205 11.56 4.93 -11.36
N LEU A 206 12.36 3.88 -11.14
CA LEU A 206 13.32 3.84 -10.05
C LEU A 206 14.38 4.96 -10.15
N SER A 207 14.68 5.44 -11.37
CA SER A 207 15.54 6.61 -11.60
C SER A 207 14.96 7.85 -10.95
N SER A 208 13.66 8.11 -11.13
CA SER A 208 12.97 9.28 -10.54
C SER A 208 12.91 9.20 -9.02
N ILE A 209 12.71 8.01 -8.45
CA ILE A 209 12.77 7.79 -7.00
C ILE A 209 14.18 8.08 -6.49
N ARG A 210 15.22 7.55 -7.18
CA ARG A 210 16.63 7.76 -6.82
C ARG A 210 17.01 9.22 -6.83
N GLU A 211 16.56 10.00 -7.82
CA GLU A 211 16.83 11.44 -7.88
C GLU A 211 16.32 12.21 -6.66
N ILE A 212 15.19 11.78 -6.07
CA ILE A 212 14.68 12.39 -4.84
C ILE A 212 15.47 11.91 -3.62
N LEU A 213 15.82 10.61 -3.57
CA LEU A 213 16.62 10.03 -2.47
C LEU A 213 18.01 10.66 -2.36
N GLU A 214 18.61 11.02 -3.51
CA GLU A 214 19.93 11.64 -3.62
C GLU A 214 19.90 13.17 -3.48
N TYR A 215 18.70 13.78 -3.45
CA TYR A 215 18.58 15.23 -3.36
C TYR A 215 19.03 15.74 -1.99
N GLU A 216 20.17 16.43 -1.94
CA GLU A 216 20.85 16.78 -0.69
C GLU A 216 20.05 17.70 0.24
N ASP A 217 19.13 18.51 -0.31
CA ASP A 217 18.28 19.38 0.50
C ASP A 217 17.17 18.61 1.22
N PHE A 218 16.81 17.41 0.74
CA PHE A 218 15.82 16.58 1.41
C PHE A 218 16.44 15.80 2.57
N LYS A 219 16.05 16.15 3.79
CA LYS A 219 16.52 15.50 5.02
C LYS A 219 15.54 14.48 5.60
N GLY A 220 14.45 14.21 4.91
CA GLY A 220 13.37 13.32 5.33
C GLY A 220 13.43 11.91 4.75
N ILE A 221 12.30 11.21 4.74
CA ILE A 221 12.16 9.84 4.24
C ILE A 221 11.20 9.84 3.04
N VAL A 222 11.61 9.15 1.96
CA VAL A 222 10.73 8.82 0.84
C VAL A 222 10.02 7.51 1.14
N ILE A 223 8.69 7.52 1.08
CA ILE A 223 7.84 6.33 1.24
C ILE A 223 7.30 5.95 -0.13
N VAL A 224 7.65 4.78 -0.61
CA VAL A 224 7.11 4.22 -1.85
C VAL A 224 6.05 3.19 -1.49
N ASP A 225 4.79 3.51 -1.79
CA ASP A 225 3.66 2.61 -1.53
C ASP A 225 3.45 1.69 -2.72
N GLU A 226 3.84 0.45 -2.54
CA GLU A 226 3.85 -0.63 -3.53
C GLU A 226 2.71 -1.63 -3.33
N ALA A 227 1.53 -1.17 -2.92
CA ALA A 227 0.39 -2.07 -2.70
C ALA A 227 0.02 -2.92 -3.94
N TYR A 228 0.42 -2.51 -5.14
CA TYR A 228 0.08 -3.16 -6.41
C TYR A 228 1.31 -3.70 -7.17
N ILE A 229 2.48 -3.73 -6.57
CA ILE A 229 3.76 -4.03 -7.26
C ILE A 229 3.79 -5.40 -7.93
N ASP A 230 3.14 -6.40 -7.34
CA ASP A 230 3.13 -7.76 -7.89
C ASP A 230 2.37 -7.88 -9.25
N PHE A 231 1.66 -6.83 -9.68
CA PHE A 231 1.01 -6.76 -11.01
C PHE A 231 1.89 -6.08 -12.07
N ALA A 232 3.08 -5.64 -11.70
CA ALA A 232 4.13 -5.07 -12.54
C ALA A 232 5.30 -6.04 -12.69
N ASP A 233 6.33 -5.64 -13.41
CA ASP A 233 7.56 -6.43 -13.57
C ASP A 233 8.33 -6.50 -12.23
N GLU A 234 8.99 -7.63 -11.96
CA GLU A 234 9.69 -7.88 -10.69
C GLU A 234 10.78 -6.84 -10.40
N GLU A 235 11.45 -6.32 -11.44
CA GLU A 235 12.52 -5.32 -11.31
C GLU A 235 12.00 -3.90 -11.01
N ALA A 236 10.68 -3.68 -11.06
CA ALA A 236 10.08 -2.36 -10.84
C ALA A 236 10.03 -1.96 -9.36
N SER A 237 10.29 -2.90 -8.43
CA SER A 237 10.18 -2.63 -6.99
C SER A 237 11.34 -1.78 -6.46
N ALA A 238 10.98 -0.72 -5.72
CA ALA A 238 11.94 0.13 -5.00
C ALA A 238 12.63 -0.59 -3.83
N VAL A 239 12.19 -1.79 -3.44
CA VAL A 239 12.89 -2.63 -2.46
C VAL A 239 14.35 -2.87 -2.86
N SER A 240 14.64 -2.95 -4.17
CA SER A 240 16.00 -3.09 -4.71
C SER A 240 16.95 -1.94 -4.32
N LEU A 241 16.41 -0.76 -3.98
CA LEU A 241 17.17 0.43 -3.58
C LEU A 241 17.51 0.48 -2.08
N LEU A 242 16.86 -0.34 -1.24
CA LEU A 242 17.01 -0.27 0.22
C LEU A 242 18.44 -0.49 0.72
N LYS A 243 19.23 -1.27 -0.01
CA LYS A 243 20.67 -1.52 0.31
C LYS A 243 21.54 -0.26 0.23
N ASP A 244 21.10 0.73 -0.58
CA ASP A 244 21.88 1.94 -0.87
C ASP A 244 21.29 3.20 -0.20
N TYR A 245 19.99 3.17 0.21
CA TYR A 245 19.27 4.36 0.68
C TYR A 245 18.52 4.12 1.98
N ALA A 246 19.09 4.56 3.10
CA ALA A 246 18.45 4.46 4.42
C ALA A 246 17.29 5.45 4.63
N ASN A 247 17.18 6.45 3.76
CA ASN A 247 16.06 7.40 3.69
C ASN A 247 14.90 6.90 2.81
N LEU A 248 14.85 5.61 2.51
CA LEU A 248 13.77 4.93 1.78
C LEU A 248 12.98 4.01 2.72
N CYS A 249 11.66 4.06 2.61
CA CYS A 249 10.75 3.05 3.15
C CYS A 249 9.81 2.59 2.05
N VAL A 250 9.70 1.28 1.83
CA VAL A 250 8.79 0.69 0.85
C VAL A 250 7.67 0.00 1.60
N THR A 251 6.40 0.34 1.29
CA THR A 251 5.25 -0.32 1.92
C THR A 251 4.56 -1.28 0.95
N GLN A 252 4.21 -2.46 1.44
CA GLN A 252 3.49 -3.49 0.68
C GLN A 252 2.37 -4.10 1.53
N THR A 253 1.54 -4.97 0.93
CA THR A 253 0.41 -5.59 1.63
C THR A 253 0.05 -6.94 1.03
N LEU A 254 -0.48 -7.86 1.85
CA LEU A 254 -1.09 -9.10 1.35
C LEU A 254 -2.53 -8.91 0.83
N SER A 255 -3.06 -7.69 0.89
CA SER A 255 -4.47 -7.41 0.54
C SER A 255 -4.78 -7.54 -0.96
N LYS A 256 -3.78 -7.41 -1.85
CA LYS A 256 -4.01 -7.31 -3.31
C LYS A 256 -3.61 -8.60 -4.02
N SER A 257 -2.34 -8.78 -4.34
CA SER A 257 -1.84 -9.94 -5.08
C SER A 257 -2.10 -11.28 -4.37
N PHE A 258 -1.95 -11.31 -3.05
CA PHE A 258 -2.23 -12.50 -2.25
C PHE A 258 -3.73 -12.77 -2.02
N GLY A 259 -4.62 -11.81 -2.33
CA GLY A 259 -6.06 -11.97 -2.13
C GLY A 259 -6.50 -12.03 -0.66
N LEU A 260 -5.69 -11.51 0.26
CA LEU A 260 -5.89 -11.60 1.72
C LEU A 260 -6.24 -10.26 2.36
N ALA A 261 -7.12 -9.48 1.73
CA ALA A 261 -7.52 -8.17 2.25
C ALA A 261 -8.14 -8.24 3.66
N ALA A 262 -8.85 -9.33 3.98
CA ALA A 262 -9.56 -9.50 5.24
C ALA A 262 -8.64 -9.70 6.45
N ILE A 263 -7.44 -10.27 6.26
CA ILE A 263 -6.52 -10.54 7.39
C ILE A 263 -5.79 -9.30 7.90
N ARG A 264 -5.87 -8.18 7.16
CA ARG A 264 -5.28 -6.90 7.56
C ARG A 264 -3.79 -6.97 7.88
N LEU A 265 -2.96 -7.38 6.91
CA LEU A 265 -1.50 -7.36 7.05
C LEU A 265 -0.85 -6.43 6.04
N GLY A 266 -0.17 -5.40 6.56
CA GLY A 266 0.70 -4.47 5.85
C GLY A 266 2.16 -4.67 6.26
N ILE A 267 3.07 -4.29 5.38
CA ILE A 267 4.50 -4.53 5.52
C ILE A 267 5.22 -3.21 5.22
N ALA A 268 6.22 -2.85 6.04
CA ALA A 268 7.23 -1.88 5.65
C ALA A 268 8.57 -2.59 5.51
N PHE A 269 9.27 -2.27 4.43
CA PHE A 269 10.68 -2.61 4.19
C PHE A 269 11.49 -1.32 4.29
N ALA A 270 12.46 -1.29 5.18
CA ALA A 270 13.29 -0.10 5.38
C ALA A 270 14.63 -0.47 6.02
N HIS A 271 15.49 0.50 6.13
CA HIS A 271 16.73 0.35 6.90
C HIS A 271 16.40 -0.03 8.36
N PRO A 272 17.17 -0.94 9.01
CA PRO A 272 16.90 -1.42 10.37
C PRO A 272 16.68 -0.32 11.40
N SER A 273 17.31 0.84 11.26
CA SER A 273 17.14 1.98 12.16
C SER A 273 15.70 2.51 12.17
N LEU A 274 15.04 2.62 11.00
CA LEU A 274 13.63 3.02 10.93
C LEU A 274 12.72 1.90 11.46
N ILE A 275 13.02 0.66 11.11
CA ILE A 275 12.25 -0.50 11.59
C ILE A 275 12.28 -0.57 13.13
N GLN A 276 13.44 -0.32 13.75
CA GLN A 276 13.54 -0.30 15.23
C GLN A 276 12.65 0.80 15.83
N ILE A 277 12.61 1.99 15.23
CA ILE A 277 11.70 3.08 15.67
C ILE A 277 10.23 2.65 15.62
N LEU A 278 9.83 2.04 14.50
CA LEU A 278 8.45 1.54 14.34
C LEU A 278 8.14 0.46 15.39
N MET A 279 9.08 -0.44 15.66
CA MET A 279 8.94 -1.48 16.69
C MET A 279 8.83 -0.90 18.10
N ASN A 280 9.56 0.18 18.40
CA ASN A 280 9.48 0.88 19.69
C ASN A 280 8.14 1.61 19.89
N THR A 281 7.44 1.92 18.81
CA THR A 281 6.26 2.81 18.83
C THR A 281 4.94 2.08 18.62
N LYS A 282 4.95 0.96 17.91
CA LYS A 282 3.72 0.20 17.61
C LYS A 282 3.00 -0.26 18.89
N ALA A 283 1.69 -0.48 18.79
CA ALA A 283 0.97 -1.18 19.84
C ALA A 283 1.56 -2.58 20.06
N PRO A 284 1.80 -3.02 21.29
CA PRO A 284 2.20 -4.40 21.57
C PRO A 284 1.21 -5.39 20.95
N TYR A 285 1.72 -6.48 20.39
CA TYR A 285 0.89 -7.57 19.86
C TYR A 285 -0.14 -7.14 18.79
N ASN A 286 0.20 -6.15 17.94
CA ASN A 286 -0.70 -5.57 16.96
C ASN A 286 -1.20 -6.56 15.90
N ILE A 287 -0.46 -7.62 15.58
CA ILE A 287 -0.86 -8.66 14.62
C ILE A 287 -1.41 -9.87 15.38
N SER A 288 -2.66 -10.20 15.14
CA SER A 288 -3.36 -11.31 15.81
C SER A 288 -2.81 -12.69 15.40
N THR A 289 -2.95 -13.69 16.27
CA THR A 289 -2.57 -15.08 15.99
C THR A 289 -3.23 -15.62 14.71
N PRO A 290 -4.54 -15.46 14.46
CA PRO A 290 -5.16 -15.89 13.20
C PRO A 290 -4.55 -15.22 11.96
N THR A 291 -4.32 -13.90 12.01
CA THR A 291 -3.64 -13.17 10.93
C THR A 291 -2.25 -13.73 10.67
N ALA A 292 -1.46 -13.96 11.72
CA ALA A 292 -0.11 -14.48 11.61
C ALA A 292 -0.08 -15.90 11.02
N ALA A 293 -0.96 -16.79 11.45
CA ALA A 293 -1.06 -18.15 10.93
C ALA A 293 -1.40 -18.17 9.43
N LEU A 294 -2.37 -17.36 9.01
CA LEU A 294 -2.75 -17.23 7.60
C LEU A 294 -1.63 -16.59 6.76
N ALA A 295 -0.99 -15.56 7.26
CA ALA A 295 0.13 -14.91 6.57
C ALA A 295 1.32 -15.88 6.41
N GLN A 296 1.66 -16.64 7.45
CA GLN A 296 2.73 -17.63 7.38
C GLN A 296 2.43 -18.72 6.34
N SER A 297 1.17 -19.17 6.26
CA SER A 297 0.74 -20.13 5.24
C SER A 297 0.80 -19.55 3.83
N ALA A 298 0.34 -18.30 3.65
CA ALA A 298 0.34 -17.62 2.37
C ALA A 298 1.75 -17.31 1.82
N LEU A 299 2.74 -17.26 2.69
CA LEU A 299 4.15 -17.03 2.33
C LEU A 299 4.94 -18.32 2.17
N SER A 300 4.29 -19.49 2.18
CA SER A 300 4.96 -20.75 1.80
C SER A 300 5.32 -20.74 0.31
N PRO A 301 6.37 -21.47 -0.13
CA PRO A 301 6.76 -21.51 -1.54
C PRO A 301 5.62 -21.87 -2.49
N ASP A 302 4.81 -22.88 -2.13
CA ASP A 302 3.66 -23.31 -2.95
C ASP A 302 2.57 -22.22 -3.03
N ALA A 303 2.28 -21.53 -1.92
CA ALA A 303 1.31 -20.46 -1.90
C ALA A 303 1.78 -19.23 -2.69
N VAL A 304 3.07 -18.89 -2.62
CA VAL A 304 3.68 -17.85 -3.45
C VAL A 304 3.61 -18.19 -4.94
N ALA A 305 3.89 -19.46 -5.30
CA ALA A 305 3.75 -19.92 -6.68
C ALA A 305 2.30 -19.80 -7.17
N LEU A 306 1.33 -20.18 -6.34
CA LEU A 306 -0.10 -20.02 -6.65
C LEU A 306 -0.49 -18.53 -6.78
N MET A 307 0.03 -17.65 -5.92
CA MET A 307 -0.18 -16.21 -6.00
C MET A 307 0.35 -15.67 -7.35
N LYS A 308 1.58 -16.00 -7.74
CA LYS A 308 2.18 -15.59 -9.02
C LYS A 308 1.35 -16.06 -10.22
N GLN A 309 0.83 -17.29 -10.18
CA GLN A 309 -0.06 -17.81 -11.21
C GLN A 309 -1.36 -17.01 -11.31
N LYS A 310 -2.01 -16.70 -10.19
CA LYS A 310 -3.23 -15.86 -10.15
C LYS A 310 -2.97 -14.45 -10.66
N VAL A 311 -1.86 -13.84 -10.28
CA VAL A 311 -1.42 -12.53 -10.78
C VAL A 311 -1.25 -12.56 -12.29
N SER A 312 -0.55 -13.56 -12.84
CA SER A 312 -0.39 -13.73 -14.30
C SER A 312 -1.74 -13.84 -15.01
N THR A 313 -2.69 -14.60 -14.44
CA THR A 313 -4.07 -14.69 -14.97
C THR A 313 -4.77 -13.33 -14.97
N LEU A 314 -4.67 -12.55 -13.88
CA LEU A 314 -5.28 -11.22 -13.79
C LEU A 314 -4.63 -10.22 -14.76
N VAL A 315 -3.31 -10.30 -14.98
CA VAL A 315 -2.60 -9.46 -15.96
C VAL A 315 -3.09 -9.77 -17.39
N ALA A 316 -3.26 -11.05 -17.74
CA ALA A 316 -3.84 -11.46 -19.02
C ALA A 316 -5.30 -10.99 -19.15
N SER A 317 -6.09 -11.12 -18.10
CA SER A 317 -7.48 -10.67 -18.00
C SER A 317 -7.59 -9.15 -18.16
N ARG A 318 -6.65 -8.38 -17.58
CA ARG A 318 -6.52 -6.93 -17.76
C ARG A 318 -6.35 -6.56 -19.23
N ALA A 319 -5.44 -7.23 -19.93
CA ALA A 319 -5.22 -6.98 -21.35
C ALA A 319 -6.49 -7.28 -22.20
N SER A 320 -7.24 -8.33 -21.83
CA SER A 320 -8.51 -8.66 -22.49
C SER A 320 -9.60 -7.62 -22.19
N LEU A 321 -9.72 -7.17 -20.94
CA LEU A 321 -10.68 -6.13 -20.56
C LEU A 321 -10.38 -4.81 -21.27
N LEU A 322 -9.12 -4.41 -21.37
CA LEU A 322 -8.71 -3.19 -22.09
C LEU A 322 -9.16 -3.22 -23.54
N ARG A 323 -8.94 -4.33 -24.27
CA ARG A 323 -9.43 -4.48 -25.65
C ARG A 323 -10.96 -4.40 -25.74
N GLY A 324 -11.66 -5.00 -24.78
CA GLY A 324 -13.13 -4.92 -24.71
C GLY A 324 -13.64 -3.50 -24.46
N LEU A 325 -12.97 -2.75 -23.59
CA LEU A 325 -13.30 -1.34 -23.30
C LEU A 325 -13.02 -0.44 -24.51
N GLU A 326 -11.90 -0.67 -25.22
CA GLU A 326 -11.56 0.06 -26.44
C GLU A 326 -12.63 -0.13 -27.54
N ALA A 327 -13.20 -1.31 -27.66
CA ALA A 327 -14.30 -1.58 -28.59
C ALA A 327 -15.57 -0.77 -28.27
N LEU A 328 -15.71 -0.18 -27.09
CA LEU A 328 -16.81 0.70 -26.71
C LEU A 328 -16.56 2.18 -27.05
N ALA A 329 -15.44 2.52 -27.67
CA ALA A 329 -15.11 3.89 -28.07
C ALA A 329 -16.22 4.56 -28.91
N PRO A 330 -16.86 3.87 -29.90
CA PRO A 330 -17.95 4.47 -30.66
C PRO A 330 -19.18 4.84 -29.82
N LEU A 331 -19.31 4.31 -28.62
CA LEU A 331 -20.40 4.61 -27.67
C LEU A 331 -20.05 5.74 -26.70
N GLY A 332 -18.85 6.32 -26.82
CA GLY A 332 -18.38 7.43 -25.99
C GLY A 332 -17.63 6.97 -24.73
N LEU A 333 -16.92 5.85 -24.81
CA LEU A 333 -15.89 5.50 -23.82
C LEU A 333 -14.53 5.92 -24.38
N GLY A 334 -13.78 6.72 -23.64
CA GLY A 334 -12.43 7.10 -24.04
C GLY A 334 -11.40 5.99 -23.79
N PRO A 335 -10.18 6.14 -24.32
CA PRO A 335 -9.10 5.19 -24.07
C PRO A 335 -8.78 5.13 -22.59
N ALA A 336 -8.30 3.97 -22.11
CA ALA A 336 -7.80 3.84 -20.74
C ALA A 336 -6.64 4.81 -20.52
N ILE A 337 -6.62 5.44 -19.35
CA ILE A 337 -5.58 6.40 -18.96
C ILE A 337 -4.74 5.84 -17.82
N GLY A 338 -3.48 6.29 -17.74
CA GLY A 338 -2.50 5.81 -16.75
C GLY A 338 -1.73 4.58 -17.24
N GLY A 339 -0.89 4.03 -16.36
CA GLY A 339 0.09 3.00 -16.75
C GLY A 339 -0.45 1.59 -16.88
N ASN A 340 -1.68 1.33 -16.42
CA ASN A 340 -2.30 -0.01 -16.43
C ASN A 340 -1.43 -1.12 -15.82
N THR A 341 -0.62 -0.82 -14.78
CA THR A 341 0.28 -1.78 -14.12
C THR A 341 -0.23 -2.26 -12.76
N ALA A 342 -1.52 -1.97 -12.42
CA ALA A 342 -2.20 -2.45 -11.22
C ALA A 342 -3.28 -3.50 -11.59
N ASN A 343 -4.01 -4.00 -10.59
CA ASN A 343 -5.16 -4.88 -10.80
C ASN A 343 -6.46 -4.11 -11.11
N PHE A 344 -6.36 -2.96 -11.70
CA PHE A 344 -7.49 -2.14 -12.16
C PHE A 344 -7.07 -1.32 -13.39
N VAL A 345 -8.05 -0.79 -14.08
CA VAL A 345 -7.90 0.16 -15.19
C VAL A 345 -8.75 1.39 -14.94
N MET A 346 -8.41 2.50 -15.58
CA MET A 346 -9.13 3.75 -15.47
C MET A 346 -9.54 4.24 -16.86
N VAL A 347 -10.84 4.47 -17.06
CA VAL A 347 -11.40 4.86 -18.35
C VAL A 347 -12.30 6.08 -18.23
N PRO A 348 -12.16 7.10 -19.09
CA PRO A 348 -13.03 8.25 -19.12
C PRO A 348 -14.30 7.97 -19.94
N VAL A 349 -15.43 8.38 -19.42
CA VAL A 349 -16.69 8.49 -20.16
C VAL A 349 -16.72 9.86 -20.83
N LEU A 350 -16.99 9.89 -22.14
CA LEU A 350 -16.98 11.10 -22.95
C LEU A 350 -18.40 11.67 -23.14
N ALA A 351 -18.48 12.95 -23.42
CA ALA A 351 -19.73 13.64 -23.74
C ALA A 351 -20.35 13.08 -25.04
N LYS A 352 -21.68 13.15 -25.14
CA LYS A 352 -22.44 12.72 -26.32
C LYS A 352 -22.47 13.76 -27.47
N ASP A 353 -21.96 14.95 -27.23
CA ASP A 353 -21.98 16.06 -28.19
C ASP A 353 -20.93 15.95 -29.31
N GLY A 354 -20.16 14.87 -29.31
CA GLY A 354 -19.10 14.63 -30.30
C GLY A 354 -17.80 15.41 -30.04
N SER A 355 -17.72 16.17 -28.94
CA SER A 355 -16.51 16.95 -28.57
C SER A 355 -15.32 16.06 -28.19
N GLY A 356 -15.57 14.82 -27.80
CA GLY A 356 -14.54 13.94 -27.20
C GLY A 356 -14.11 14.35 -25.78
N ALA A 357 -14.75 15.35 -25.19
CA ALA A 357 -14.44 15.80 -23.84
C ALA A 357 -14.94 14.80 -22.78
N PRO A 358 -14.18 14.55 -21.69
CA PRO A 358 -14.65 13.76 -20.57
C PRO A 358 -15.87 14.40 -19.88
N ASP A 359 -16.87 13.59 -19.49
CA ASP A 359 -18.12 14.04 -18.91
C ASP A 359 -18.36 13.41 -17.53
N ASN A 360 -18.15 14.18 -16.47
CA ASN A 360 -18.39 13.77 -15.08
C ASN A 360 -19.86 13.47 -14.78
N VAL A 361 -20.80 14.17 -15.42
CA VAL A 361 -22.22 13.98 -15.17
C VAL A 361 -22.67 12.64 -15.74
N ARG A 362 -22.27 12.35 -16.99
CA ARG A 362 -22.54 11.07 -17.64
C ARG A 362 -21.86 9.91 -16.93
N ALA A 363 -20.57 10.05 -16.58
CA ALA A 363 -19.83 9.05 -15.81
C ALA A 363 -20.49 8.76 -14.46
N GLY A 364 -20.91 9.81 -13.74
CA GLY A 364 -21.59 9.69 -12.47
C GLY A 364 -22.96 8.98 -12.56
N LYS A 365 -23.72 9.21 -13.65
CA LYS A 365 -24.97 8.48 -13.92
C LYS A 365 -24.70 7.01 -14.20
N ILE A 366 -23.73 6.70 -15.09
CA ILE A 366 -23.34 5.32 -15.40
C ILE A 366 -22.87 4.61 -14.13
N TYR A 367 -22.00 5.22 -13.33
CA TYR A 367 -21.54 4.67 -12.04
C TYR A 367 -22.70 4.30 -11.12
N LYS A 368 -23.66 5.22 -10.92
CA LYS A 368 -24.81 4.97 -10.05
C LYS A 368 -25.72 3.88 -10.59
N THR A 369 -26.03 3.91 -11.88
CA THR A 369 -26.91 2.91 -12.50
C THR A 369 -26.27 1.52 -12.43
N LEU A 370 -24.96 1.41 -12.71
CA LEU A 370 -24.23 0.14 -12.54
C LEU A 370 -24.38 -0.43 -11.13
N ALA A 371 -24.19 0.42 -10.10
CA ALA A 371 -24.22 -0.03 -8.71
C ALA A 371 -25.63 -0.31 -8.19
N GLU A 372 -26.61 0.55 -8.51
CA GLU A 372 -27.95 0.52 -7.93
C GLU A 372 -28.91 -0.42 -8.68
N SER A 373 -28.71 -0.62 -9.99
CA SER A 373 -29.65 -1.34 -10.85
C SER A 373 -29.05 -2.55 -11.54
N GLU A 374 -27.75 -2.56 -11.85
CA GLU A 374 -27.13 -3.59 -12.67
C GLU A 374 -26.24 -4.57 -11.88
N GLY A 375 -26.11 -4.36 -10.56
CA GLY A 375 -25.32 -5.24 -9.69
C GLY A 375 -23.81 -5.21 -9.94
N VAL A 376 -23.28 -4.17 -10.62
CA VAL A 376 -21.88 -3.98 -10.91
C VAL A 376 -21.34 -2.74 -10.21
N VAL A 377 -20.40 -2.91 -9.29
CA VAL A 377 -19.85 -1.80 -8.51
C VAL A 377 -18.42 -1.51 -8.98
N VAL A 378 -18.25 -0.37 -9.66
CA VAL A 378 -16.95 0.22 -10.01
C VAL A 378 -16.66 1.43 -9.11
N ARG A 379 -15.66 2.27 -9.43
CA ARG A 379 -15.37 3.45 -8.63
C ARG A 379 -15.30 4.71 -9.48
N PHE A 380 -16.16 5.70 -9.17
CA PHE A 380 -16.06 7.03 -9.78
C PHE A 380 -14.82 7.78 -9.27
N ARG A 381 -14.05 8.37 -10.20
CA ARG A 381 -12.81 9.11 -9.93
C ARG A 381 -12.78 10.49 -10.60
N GLY A 382 -13.88 10.90 -11.20
CA GLY A 382 -13.96 12.15 -11.96
C GLY A 382 -13.68 13.43 -11.18
N ASN A 383 -13.65 13.37 -9.85
CA ASN A 383 -13.34 14.52 -9.00
C ASN A 383 -11.83 14.67 -8.71
N GLU A 384 -11.01 13.72 -9.13
CA GLU A 384 -9.56 13.77 -8.91
C GLU A 384 -8.86 14.51 -10.06
N ALA A 385 -7.74 15.16 -9.75
CA ALA A 385 -6.97 15.93 -10.73
C ALA A 385 -6.57 15.04 -11.94
N GLY A 386 -6.84 15.54 -13.14
CA GLY A 386 -6.56 14.81 -14.38
C GLY A 386 -7.47 13.60 -14.66
N CYS A 387 -8.50 13.33 -13.84
CA CYS A 387 -9.36 12.15 -13.95
C CYS A 387 -10.81 12.49 -14.35
N ALA A 388 -11.05 13.62 -15.02
CA ALA A 388 -12.40 13.99 -15.45
C ALA A 388 -13.07 12.85 -16.23
N GLY A 389 -14.34 12.57 -15.94
CA GLY A 389 -15.12 11.48 -16.54
C GLY A 389 -14.71 10.07 -16.13
N CYS A 390 -13.71 9.88 -15.30
CA CYS A 390 -13.09 8.57 -15.10
C CYS A 390 -13.85 7.66 -14.14
N LEU A 391 -13.93 6.40 -14.56
CA LEU A 391 -14.31 5.26 -13.75
C LEU A 391 -13.10 4.33 -13.60
N ARG A 392 -12.80 3.92 -12.36
CA ARG A 392 -11.80 2.89 -12.08
C ARG A 392 -12.50 1.54 -11.96
N ILE A 393 -12.06 0.57 -12.75
CA ILE A 393 -12.62 -0.77 -12.84
C ILE A 393 -11.56 -1.75 -12.36
N THR A 394 -11.85 -2.50 -11.29
CA THR A 394 -10.99 -3.60 -10.84
C THR A 394 -11.08 -4.75 -11.84
N ILE A 395 -9.96 -5.42 -12.08
CA ILE A 395 -9.92 -6.60 -12.96
C ILE A 395 -10.54 -7.78 -12.20
N GLY A 396 -11.64 -8.26 -12.72
CA GLY A 396 -12.34 -9.45 -12.23
C GLY A 396 -11.91 -10.74 -12.93
N SER A 397 -12.64 -11.80 -12.65
CA SER A 397 -12.61 -13.02 -13.44
C SER A 397 -13.04 -12.74 -14.90
N GLU A 398 -12.78 -13.68 -15.79
CA GLU A 398 -13.17 -13.55 -17.20
C GLU A 398 -14.68 -13.30 -17.35
N ASP A 399 -15.51 -14.00 -16.56
CA ASP A 399 -16.96 -13.86 -16.63
C ASP A 399 -17.45 -12.55 -16.03
N GLU A 400 -16.87 -12.10 -14.92
CA GLU A 400 -17.16 -10.77 -14.34
C GLU A 400 -16.80 -9.67 -15.33
N ASN A 401 -15.65 -9.74 -16.02
CA ASN A 401 -15.24 -8.76 -17.00
C ASN A 401 -16.18 -8.75 -18.24
N LYS A 402 -16.71 -9.90 -18.68
CA LYS A 402 -17.73 -9.96 -19.74
C LYS A 402 -18.99 -9.24 -19.32
N VAL A 403 -19.46 -9.46 -18.10
CA VAL A 403 -20.64 -8.76 -17.53
C VAL A 403 -20.41 -7.27 -17.51
N VAL A 404 -19.25 -6.82 -17.01
CA VAL A 404 -18.86 -5.40 -16.98
C VAL A 404 -18.94 -4.79 -18.40
N LEU A 405 -18.34 -5.41 -19.40
CA LEU A 405 -18.33 -4.91 -20.78
C LEU A 405 -19.75 -4.83 -21.36
N GLN A 406 -20.57 -5.85 -21.13
CA GLN A 406 -21.97 -5.87 -21.57
C GLN A 406 -22.75 -4.70 -20.93
N LYS A 407 -22.69 -4.53 -19.60
CA LYS A 407 -23.41 -3.48 -18.90
C LYS A 407 -22.93 -2.08 -19.27
N PHE A 408 -21.63 -1.89 -19.46
CA PHE A 408 -21.11 -0.63 -20.02
C PHE A 408 -21.68 -0.33 -21.40
N SER A 409 -21.70 -1.34 -22.31
CA SER A 409 -22.27 -1.17 -23.66
C SER A 409 -23.72 -0.75 -23.63
N GLU A 410 -24.53 -1.39 -22.78
CA GLU A 410 -25.96 -1.08 -22.62
C GLU A 410 -26.17 0.35 -22.11
N LEU A 411 -25.45 0.75 -21.05
CA LEU A 411 -25.59 2.06 -20.42
C LEU A 411 -25.02 3.20 -21.28
N LEU A 412 -23.91 2.98 -21.97
CA LEU A 412 -23.33 3.98 -22.88
C LEU A 412 -24.27 4.30 -24.06
N LYS A 413 -25.09 3.35 -24.50
CA LYS A 413 -26.15 3.58 -25.50
C LYS A 413 -27.34 4.33 -24.93
N ALA A 414 -27.75 3.98 -23.70
CA ALA A 414 -28.93 4.54 -23.07
C ALA A 414 -28.71 5.96 -22.53
N LEU A 415 -27.59 6.19 -21.85
CA LEU A 415 -27.21 7.43 -21.17
C LEU A 415 -26.26 8.28 -21.98
#